data_22043e8ddaa6b03b45a1b21fcd449be7
#
_entry.id   22043e8ddaa6b03b45a1b21fcd449be7
#
_cell.length_a   1.000
_cell.length_b   1.000
_cell.length_c   1.000
_cell.angle_alpha   90.00
_cell.angle_beta   90.00
_cell.angle_gamma   90.00
#
_symmetry.space_group_name_H-M   'P 1'
#
loop_
_entity.id
_entity.type
_entity.pdbx_description
1 polymer ?
#
loop_
_entity_poly.entity_id
_entity_poly.type
_entity_poly.pdbx_seq_one_letter_code
_entity_poly.pdbx_strand_id
1 'polypeptide(L)'
;EKETRLGGAAAKAKAEIAEAVRHAGQVLNAGQTVFSAGLDPEPLRELQLLTSKPFLYVFNVDTDELANEPLKNDLRGLVVPAEAIFIDAKIESELIELPDDEALELLQSVGQEESGLAVLARVGFATLGLQTYLTAGPKESRAWTIRRGATAPEAAGVIHSDFQRGFIKAEVVAYDDLIAAGSMAEAKARGKVRIEGKDYVMADGDVVEFRFNV
;
A
#
# COMPACT_ATOMS: atom_id res chain seq x y z
N GLU A 1 31.16 7.20 -32.01
CA GLU A 1 30.33 6.02 -31.64
C GLU A 1 29.55 6.21 -30.32
N LYS A 2 30.08 6.88 -29.32
CA LYS A 2 29.37 7.17 -28.04
C LYS A 2 28.25 8.21 -28.22
N GLU A 3 28.46 9.24 -29.04
CA GLU A 3 27.43 10.27 -29.31
C GLU A 3 26.26 9.75 -30.15
N THR A 4 26.50 8.84 -31.10
CA THR A 4 25.46 8.21 -31.91
C THR A 4 24.59 7.26 -31.11
N ARG A 5 25.14 6.57 -30.10
CA ARG A 5 24.37 5.70 -29.19
C ARG A 5 23.47 6.50 -28.22
N LEU A 6 23.96 7.63 -27.70
CA LEU A 6 23.16 8.53 -26.85
C LEU A 6 22.03 9.19 -27.65
N GLY A 7 22.25 9.58 -28.89
CA GLY A 7 21.19 10.12 -29.76
C GLY A 7 20.10 9.11 -30.09
N GLY A 8 20.44 7.84 -30.31
CA GLY A 8 19.48 6.76 -30.57
C GLY A 8 18.61 6.42 -29.37
N ALA A 9 19.18 6.37 -28.16
CA ALA A 9 18.44 6.10 -26.94
C ALA A 9 17.45 7.23 -26.59
N ALA A 10 17.87 8.48 -26.72
CA ALA A 10 17.00 9.64 -26.50
C ALA A 10 15.88 9.75 -27.54
N ALA A 11 16.14 9.41 -28.79
CA ALA A 11 15.12 9.37 -29.84
C ALA A 11 14.10 8.26 -29.59
N LYS A 12 14.54 7.09 -29.11
CA LYS A 12 13.65 5.98 -28.74
C LYS A 12 12.74 6.37 -27.56
N ALA A 13 13.29 6.95 -26.50
CA ALA A 13 12.51 7.39 -25.34
C ALA A 13 11.46 8.45 -25.73
N LYS A 14 11.81 9.40 -26.62
CA LYS A 14 10.82 10.37 -27.13
C LYS A 14 9.70 9.73 -27.95
N ALA A 15 10.02 8.71 -28.75
CA ALA A 15 9.03 7.98 -29.52
C ALA A 15 8.07 7.20 -28.61
N GLU A 16 8.58 6.58 -27.56
CA GLU A 16 7.80 5.87 -26.54
C GLU A 16 6.83 6.82 -25.82
N ILE A 17 7.29 7.99 -25.38
CA ILE A 17 6.45 9.02 -24.77
C ILE A 17 5.37 9.49 -25.75
N ALA A 18 5.73 9.78 -27.02
CA ALA A 18 4.76 10.24 -28.02
C ALA A 18 3.68 9.18 -28.32
N GLU A 19 4.04 7.92 -28.29
CA GLU A 19 3.08 6.82 -28.45
C GLU A 19 2.17 6.69 -27.23
N ALA A 20 2.72 6.74 -26.02
CA ALA A 20 1.94 6.73 -24.78
C ALA A 20 0.95 7.89 -24.71
N VAL A 21 1.36 9.12 -25.08
CA VAL A 21 0.49 10.30 -25.13
C VAL A 21 -0.64 10.12 -26.13
N ARG A 22 -0.37 9.57 -27.32
CA ARG A 22 -1.40 9.29 -28.33
C ARG A 22 -2.41 8.27 -27.84
N HIS A 23 -1.92 7.19 -27.22
CA HIS A 23 -2.77 6.14 -26.66
C HIS A 23 -3.64 6.69 -25.51
N ALA A 24 -3.06 7.46 -24.58
CA ALA A 24 -3.81 8.13 -23.54
C ALA A 24 -4.90 9.04 -24.10
N GLY A 25 -4.61 9.82 -25.16
CA GLY A 25 -5.59 10.64 -25.85
C GLY A 25 -6.76 9.84 -26.44
N GLN A 26 -6.50 8.67 -27.02
CA GLN A 26 -7.54 7.77 -27.54
C GLN A 26 -8.44 7.24 -26.42
N VAL A 27 -7.85 6.78 -25.32
CA VAL A 27 -8.57 6.28 -24.14
C VAL A 27 -9.46 7.36 -23.53
N LEU A 28 -8.91 8.56 -23.32
CA LEU A 28 -9.67 9.69 -22.77
C LEU A 28 -10.82 10.13 -23.70
N ASN A 29 -10.62 10.14 -25.01
CA ASN A 29 -11.66 10.43 -25.99
C ASN A 29 -12.77 9.36 -26.02
N ALA A 30 -12.45 8.13 -25.63
CA ALA A 30 -13.43 7.05 -25.46
C ALA A 30 -14.18 7.11 -24.13
N GLY A 31 -13.93 8.14 -23.30
CA GLY A 31 -14.57 8.32 -21.98
C GLY A 31 -13.98 7.44 -20.86
N GLN A 32 -12.82 6.83 -21.08
CA GLN A 32 -12.13 6.03 -20.07
C GLN A 32 -11.01 6.84 -19.40
N THR A 33 -10.68 6.49 -18.16
CA THR A 33 -9.49 7.05 -17.49
C THR A 33 -8.24 6.30 -17.90
N VAL A 34 -7.09 6.94 -17.82
CA VAL A 34 -5.78 6.28 -18.05
C VAL A 34 -5.58 5.13 -17.07
N PHE A 35 -6.02 5.30 -15.83
CA PHE A 35 -5.99 4.27 -14.78
C PHE A 35 -6.88 3.06 -15.16
N SER A 36 -8.14 3.28 -15.53
CA SER A 36 -9.06 2.19 -15.86
C SER A 36 -8.66 1.42 -17.13
N ALA A 37 -7.94 2.07 -18.03
CA ALA A 37 -7.38 1.44 -19.22
C ALA A 37 -6.07 0.65 -18.94
N GLY A 38 -5.54 0.70 -17.72
CA GLY A 38 -4.32 0.00 -17.33
C GLY A 38 -3.06 0.51 -18.04
N LEU A 39 -3.04 1.77 -18.47
CA LEU A 39 -1.88 2.34 -19.14
C LEU A 39 -0.77 2.64 -18.12
N ASP A 40 0.49 2.38 -18.53
CA ASP A 40 1.64 2.77 -17.74
C ASP A 40 1.67 4.30 -17.55
N PRO A 41 1.60 4.81 -16.30
CA PRO A 41 1.62 6.25 -16.04
C PRO A 41 3.02 6.88 -16.18
N GLU A 42 4.10 6.10 -16.17
CA GLU A 42 5.47 6.64 -16.12
C GLU A 42 5.81 7.50 -17.35
N PRO A 43 5.52 7.09 -18.61
CA PRO A 43 5.74 7.94 -19.77
C PRO A 43 4.85 9.20 -19.80
N LEU A 44 3.75 9.21 -19.04
CA LEU A 44 2.76 10.31 -18.98
C LEU A 44 2.97 11.24 -17.79
N ARG A 45 3.98 10.98 -16.94
CA ARG A 45 4.20 11.65 -15.66
C ARG A 45 4.29 13.17 -15.76
N GLU A 46 4.95 13.69 -16.80
CA GLU A 46 5.10 15.12 -17.02
C GLU A 46 3.75 15.82 -17.32
N LEU A 47 2.77 15.09 -17.83
CA LEU A 47 1.43 15.63 -18.12
C LEU A 47 0.57 15.78 -16.85
N GLN A 48 0.96 15.19 -15.73
CA GLN A 48 0.26 15.23 -14.44
C GLN A 48 -1.25 14.94 -14.54
N LEU A 49 -1.62 13.96 -15.38
CA LEU A 49 -3.01 13.60 -15.63
C LEU A 49 -3.68 13.09 -14.35
N LEU A 50 -4.77 13.72 -13.92
CA LEU A 50 -5.57 13.22 -12.81
C LEU A 50 -6.12 11.82 -13.07
N THR A 51 -6.45 11.54 -14.33
CA THR A 51 -6.99 10.26 -14.78
C THR A 51 -5.98 9.11 -14.80
N SER A 52 -4.67 9.39 -14.61
CA SER A 52 -3.62 8.36 -14.45
C SER A 52 -3.44 7.93 -12.99
N LYS A 53 -4.00 8.68 -12.04
CA LYS A 53 -3.88 8.36 -10.61
C LYS A 53 -4.82 7.21 -10.26
N PRO A 54 -4.39 6.27 -9.38
CA PRO A 54 -5.31 5.32 -8.80
C PRO A 54 -6.35 6.06 -7.94
N PHE A 55 -7.56 5.56 -7.92
CA PHE A 55 -8.64 6.09 -7.11
C PHE A 55 -9.50 4.94 -6.59
N LEU A 56 -10.22 5.20 -5.53
CA LEU A 56 -11.20 4.28 -4.96
C LEU A 56 -12.53 5.02 -4.76
N TYR A 57 -13.62 4.29 -4.78
CA TYR A 57 -14.95 4.80 -4.51
C TYR A 57 -15.34 4.51 -3.07
N VAL A 58 -15.85 5.52 -2.39
CA VAL A 58 -16.45 5.41 -1.07
C VAL A 58 -17.95 5.59 -1.22
N PHE A 59 -18.71 4.52 -1.07
CA PHE A 59 -20.17 4.55 -1.06
C PHE A 59 -20.63 4.78 0.38
N ASN A 60 -21.27 5.93 0.61
CA ASN A 60 -21.95 6.17 1.86
C ASN A 60 -23.35 5.57 1.75
N VAL A 61 -23.60 4.53 2.52
CA VAL A 61 -24.83 3.74 2.51
C VAL A 61 -25.43 3.75 3.91
N ASP A 62 -26.70 3.40 4.05
CA ASP A 62 -27.28 3.21 5.36
C ASP A 62 -27.01 1.80 5.93
N THR A 63 -27.39 1.58 7.18
CA THR A 63 -27.12 0.34 7.91
C THR A 63 -27.69 -0.91 7.23
N ASP A 64 -28.90 -0.80 6.66
CA ASP A 64 -29.55 -1.92 5.98
C ASP A 64 -28.84 -2.26 4.65
N GLU A 65 -28.39 -1.22 3.94
CA GLU A 65 -27.63 -1.36 2.69
C GLU A 65 -26.20 -1.88 2.95
N LEU A 66 -25.61 -1.56 4.11
CA LEU A 66 -24.28 -2.02 4.49
C LEU A 66 -24.22 -3.56 4.59
N ALA A 67 -25.32 -4.20 4.96
CA ALA A 67 -25.47 -5.66 4.99
C ALA A 67 -25.90 -6.26 3.63
N ASN A 68 -26.27 -5.44 2.64
CA ASN A 68 -26.81 -5.88 1.35
C ASN A 68 -25.71 -6.23 0.35
N GLU A 69 -25.19 -7.46 0.39
CA GLU A 69 -24.13 -7.92 -0.53
C GLU A 69 -24.53 -7.86 -2.02
N PRO A 70 -25.76 -8.22 -2.45
CA PRO A 70 -26.17 -8.00 -3.84
C PRO A 70 -26.00 -6.57 -4.32
N LEU A 71 -26.47 -5.57 -3.57
CA LEU A 71 -26.31 -4.15 -3.88
C LEU A 71 -24.83 -3.77 -3.97
N LYS A 72 -24.02 -4.19 -2.98
CA LYS A 72 -22.56 -3.92 -2.97
C LYS A 72 -21.87 -4.51 -4.19
N ASN A 73 -22.24 -5.70 -4.62
CA ASN A 73 -21.67 -6.34 -5.81
C ASN A 73 -22.05 -5.61 -7.11
N ASP A 74 -23.29 -5.14 -7.21
CA ASP A 74 -23.73 -4.33 -8.36
C ASP A 74 -22.92 -3.02 -8.42
N LEU A 75 -22.77 -2.33 -7.28
CA LEU A 75 -22.00 -1.08 -7.20
C LEU A 75 -20.50 -1.31 -7.48
N ARG A 76 -19.89 -2.40 -6.98
CA ARG A 76 -18.52 -2.79 -7.36
C ARG A 76 -18.38 -2.98 -8.86
N GLY A 77 -19.37 -3.63 -9.49
CA GLY A 77 -19.38 -3.85 -10.94
C GLY A 77 -19.36 -2.55 -11.77
N LEU A 78 -19.95 -1.48 -11.26
CA LEU A 78 -20.00 -0.20 -11.95
C LEU A 78 -18.64 0.54 -11.98
N VAL A 79 -17.77 0.26 -10.99
CA VAL A 79 -16.55 1.05 -10.77
C VAL A 79 -15.26 0.31 -11.11
N VAL A 80 -15.34 -0.94 -11.57
CA VAL A 80 -14.18 -1.73 -12.03
C VAL A 80 -13.35 -0.93 -13.04
N PRO A 81 -12.00 -0.93 -12.94
CA PRO A 81 -11.14 -1.69 -12.03
C PRO A 81 -10.80 -0.99 -10.71
N ALA A 82 -11.47 0.13 -10.39
CA ALA A 82 -11.26 0.83 -9.13
C ALA A 82 -11.83 0.03 -7.95
N GLU A 83 -11.23 0.19 -6.79
CA GLU A 83 -11.74 -0.39 -5.55
C GLU A 83 -12.98 0.36 -5.05
N ALA A 84 -13.89 -0.37 -4.41
CA ALA A 84 -15.09 0.18 -3.80
C ALA A 84 -15.15 -0.22 -2.32
N ILE A 85 -15.35 0.76 -1.46
CA ILE A 85 -15.62 0.55 -0.03
C ILE A 85 -17.00 1.11 0.31
N PHE A 86 -17.60 0.54 1.34
CA PHE A 86 -18.96 0.90 1.80
C PHE A 86 -18.85 1.28 3.26
N ILE A 87 -19.38 2.43 3.60
CA ILE A 87 -19.39 2.97 4.96
C ILE A 87 -20.79 3.51 5.29
N ASP A 88 -21.15 3.45 6.54
CA ASP A 88 -22.24 4.27 7.10
C ASP A 88 -21.60 5.40 7.92
N ALA A 89 -21.61 6.61 7.38
CA ALA A 89 -20.95 7.75 8.01
C ALA A 89 -21.56 8.08 9.40
N LYS A 90 -22.80 7.70 9.66
CA LYS A 90 -23.43 7.88 10.96
C LYS A 90 -22.83 6.92 11.99
N ILE A 91 -22.72 5.63 11.63
CA ILE A 91 -22.07 4.62 12.48
C ILE A 91 -20.61 5.03 12.74
N GLU A 92 -19.86 5.44 11.71
CA GLU A 92 -18.48 5.87 11.87
C GLU A 92 -18.35 7.05 12.86
N SER A 93 -19.30 7.97 12.83
CA SER A 93 -19.34 9.09 13.79
C SER A 93 -19.62 8.65 15.22
N GLU A 94 -20.51 7.66 15.40
CA GLU A 94 -20.82 7.10 16.72
C GLU A 94 -19.64 6.30 17.29
N LEU A 95 -18.94 5.52 16.46
CA LEU A 95 -17.76 4.73 16.87
C LEU A 95 -16.64 5.58 17.48
N ILE A 96 -16.46 6.83 17.02
CA ILE A 96 -15.41 7.73 17.54
C ILE A 96 -15.68 8.15 19.00
N GLU A 97 -16.95 8.17 19.41
CA GLU A 97 -17.37 8.63 20.73
C GLU A 97 -17.45 7.48 21.75
N LEU A 98 -17.35 6.22 21.30
CA LEU A 98 -17.50 5.03 22.14
C LEU A 98 -16.14 4.50 22.65
N PRO A 99 -16.09 3.90 23.85
CA PRO A 99 -15.00 3.05 24.28
C PRO A 99 -14.83 1.85 23.32
N ASP A 100 -13.60 1.29 23.25
CA ASP A 100 -13.25 0.24 22.30
C ASP A 100 -14.16 -1.01 22.38
N ASP A 101 -14.58 -1.42 23.57
CA ASP A 101 -15.47 -2.55 23.80
C ASP A 101 -16.89 -2.28 23.28
N GLU A 102 -17.44 -1.10 23.56
CA GLU A 102 -18.76 -0.68 23.06
C GLU A 102 -18.74 -0.45 21.54
N ALA A 103 -17.64 0.09 20.99
CA ALA A 103 -17.45 0.26 19.55
C ALA A 103 -17.44 -1.10 18.83
N LEU A 104 -16.81 -2.13 19.42
CA LEU A 104 -16.80 -3.48 18.88
C LEU A 104 -18.21 -4.11 18.90
N GLU A 105 -18.98 -3.92 19.99
CA GLU A 105 -20.36 -4.39 20.09
C GLU A 105 -21.23 -3.73 19.02
N LEU A 106 -21.10 -2.42 18.81
CA LEU A 106 -21.84 -1.70 17.77
C LEU A 106 -21.52 -2.27 16.38
N LEU A 107 -20.24 -2.44 16.03
CA LEU A 107 -19.81 -3.03 14.74
C LEU A 107 -20.42 -4.44 14.53
N GLN A 108 -20.35 -5.30 15.54
CA GLN A 108 -20.92 -6.64 15.47
C GLN A 108 -22.44 -6.61 15.28
N SER A 109 -23.14 -5.66 15.93
CA SER A 109 -24.60 -5.52 15.81
C SER A 109 -25.05 -5.19 14.39
N VAL A 110 -24.20 -4.54 13.61
CA VAL A 110 -24.45 -4.18 12.19
C VAL A 110 -23.75 -5.14 11.21
N GLY A 111 -23.20 -6.25 11.71
CA GLY A 111 -22.56 -7.29 10.89
C GLY A 111 -21.21 -6.88 10.30
N GLN A 112 -20.51 -5.93 10.92
CA GLN A 112 -19.18 -5.51 10.50
C GLN A 112 -18.11 -6.05 11.47
N GLU A 113 -16.93 -6.41 10.92
CA GLU A 113 -15.77 -6.87 11.70
C GLU A 113 -14.79 -5.74 12.02
N GLU A 114 -14.78 -4.69 11.20
CA GLU A 114 -13.89 -3.52 11.33
C GLU A 114 -14.65 -2.24 10.93
N SER A 115 -14.19 -1.09 11.41
CA SER A 115 -14.76 0.20 11.01
C SER A 115 -14.50 0.52 9.53
N GLY A 116 -15.38 1.27 8.90
CA GLY A 116 -15.20 1.72 7.52
C GLY A 116 -13.94 2.58 7.35
N LEU A 117 -13.51 3.32 8.39
CA LEU A 117 -12.24 4.05 8.38
C LEU A 117 -11.03 3.10 8.37
N ALA A 118 -11.08 1.97 9.07
CA ALA A 118 -10.03 0.95 9.02
C ALA A 118 -9.99 0.30 7.63
N VAL A 119 -11.15 -0.04 7.04
CA VAL A 119 -11.25 -0.51 5.65
C VAL A 119 -10.66 0.50 4.68
N LEU A 120 -11.01 1.80 4.83
CA LEU A 120 -10.50 2.89 3.99
C LEU A 120 -8.97 2.98 4.07
N ALA A 121 -8.40 2.92 5.26
CA ALA A 121 -6.95 2.95 5.44
C ALA A 121 -6.29 1.75 4.75
N ARG A 122 -6.77 0.54 4.97
CA ARG A 122 -6.23 -0.70 4.40
C ARG A 122 -6.32 -0.72 2.87
N VAL A 123 -7.49 -0.41 2.32
CA VAL A 123 -7.71 -0.36 0.86
C VAL A 123 -6.94 0.79 0.22
N GLY A 124 -6.88 1.94 0.87
CA GLY A 124 -6.09 3.10 0.43
C GLY A 124 -4.60 2.79 0.33
N PHE A 125 -4.02 2.15 1.35
CA PHE A 125 -2.63 1.66 1.31
C PHE A 125 -2.40 0.70 0.15
N ALA A 126 -3.30 -0.28 -0.03
CA ALA A 126 -3.21 -1.22 -1.14
C ALA A 126 -3.28 -0.53 -2.50
N THR A 127 -4.23 0.41 -2.68
CA THR A 127 -4.41 1.18 -3.91
C THR A 127 -3.19 2.04 -4.26
N LEU A 128 -2.51 2.57 -3.25
CA LEU A 128 -1.27 3.35 -3.40
C LEU A 128 -0.02 2.47 -3.57
N GLY A 129 -0.16 1.15 -3.51
CA GLY A 129 0.97 0.22 -3.54
C GLY A 129 1.89 0.39 -2.34
N LEU A 130 1.34 0.71 -1.17
CA LEU A 130 2.07 0.86 0.08
C LEU A 130 1.94 -0.38 0.95
N GLN A 131 2.90 -0.54 1.85
CA GLN A 131 2.90 -1.54 2.90
C GLN A 131 3.66 -1.00 4.12
N THR A 132 3.49 -1.68 5.26
CA THR A 132 4.06 -1.27 6.53
C THR A 132 5.03 -2.32 7.03
N TYR A 133 6.20 -1.90 7.51
CA TYR A 133 7.04 -2.71 8.36
C TYR A 133 7.22 -2.04 9.73
N LEU A 134 7.65 -2.80 10.72
CA LEU A 134 7.78 -2.38 12.10
C LEU A 134 9.23 -2.46 12.56
N THR A 135 9.63 -1.52 13.41
CA THR A 135 10.83 -1.64 14.21
C THR A 135 10.44 -1.67 15.69
N ALA A 136 11.03 -2.58 16.46
CA ALA A 136 10.80 -2.69 17.88
C ALA A 136 12.14 -2.72 18.63
N GLY A 137 12.30 -1.79 19.56
CA GLY A 137 13.48 -1.65 20.37
C GLY A 137 13.14 -1.28 21.82
N PRO A 138 14.14 -1.27 22.74
CA PRO A 138 13.89 -0.98 24.16
C PRO A 138 13.33 0.40 24.44
N LYS A 139 13.51 1.35 23.51
CA LYS A 139 13.11 2.75 23.67
C LYS A 139 11.88 3.12 22.88
N GLU A 140 11.68 2.46 21.73
CA GLU A 140 10.65 2.86 20.77
C GLU A 140 10.24 1.64 19.92
N SER A 141 8.94 1.55 19.65
CA SER A 141 8.38 0.72 18.60
C SER A 141 7.71 1.64 17.59
N ARG A 142 7.95 1.40 16.29
CA ARG A 142 7.47 2.30 15.25
C ARG A 142 7.06 1.56 13.98
N ALA A 143 5.98 2.04 13.36
CA ALA A 143 5.55 1.62 12.03
C ALA A 143 6.15 2.55 10.96
N TRP A 144 6.60 1.97 9.87
CA TRP A 144 7.23 2.65 8.74
C TRP A 144 6.52 2.27 7.45
N THR A 145 6.15 3.28 6.67
CA THR A 145 5.49 3.07 5.38
C THR A 145 6.53 2.99 4.27
N ILE A 146 6.42 1.94 3.45
CA ILE A 146 7.26 1.72 2.26
C ILE A 146 6.38 1.34 1.06
N ARG A 147 6.96 1.40 -0.15
CA ARG A 147 6.30 0.88 -1.34
C ARG A 147 6.35 -0.66 -1.34
N ARG A 148 5.32 -1.30 -1.85
CA ARG A 148 5.35 -2.74 -2.13
C ARG A 148 6.50 -3.06 -3.09
N GLY A 149 7.21 -4.13 -2.81
CA GLY A 149 8.40 -4.51 -3.58
C GLY A 149 9.69 -3.82 -3.15
N ALA A 150 9.65 -2.92 -2.15
CA ALA A 150 10.86 -2.32 -1.60
C ALA A 150 11.77 -3.38 -0.97
N THR A 151 13.06 -3.27 -1.22
CA THR A 151 14.09 -4.12 -0.64
C THR A 151 14.46 -3.69 0.78
N ALA A 152 15.11 -4.57 1.55
CA ALA A 152 15.55 -4.25 2.90
C ALA A 152 16.45 -3.00 2.99
N PRO A 153 17.41 -2.74 2.08
CA PRO A 153 18.15 -1.48 2.06
C PRO A 153 17.28 -0.25 1.80
N GLU A 154 16.29 -0.35 0.89
CA GLU A 154 15.35 0.74 0.61
C GLU A 154 14.48 1.05 1.83
N ALA A 155 13.98 0.00 2.50
CA ALA A 155 13.25 0.14 3.75
C ALA A 155 14.11 0.80 4.85
N ALA A 156 15.36 0.37 5.01
CA ALA A 156 16.29 0.99 5.95
C ALA A 156 16.53 2.48 5.63
N GLY A 157 16.52 2.84 4.33
CA GLY A 157 16.66 4.20 3.83
C GLY A 157 15.52 5.14 4.24
N VAL A 158 14.32 4.60 4.48
CA VAL A 158 13.17 5.37 4.99
C VAL A 158 13.41 5.86 6.42
N ILE A 159 14.16 5.10 7.22
CA ILE A 159 14.58 5.51 8.56
C ILE A 159 15.65 6.59 8.46
N HIS A 160 16.73 6.30 7.73
CA HIS A 160 17.83 7.23 7.49
C HIS A 160 18.67 6.80 6.28
N SER A 161 19.13 7.76 5.47
CA SER A 161 19.94 7.48 4.28
C SER A 161 21.25 6.72 4.58
N ASP A 162 21.81 6.90 5.79
CA ASP A 162 23.01 6.18 6.22
C ASP A 162 22.73 4.69 6.42
N PHE A 163 21.53 4.32 6.88
CA PHE A 163 21.16 2.92 7.04
C PHE A 163 21.09 2.20 5.71
N GLN A 164 20.62 2.89 4.65
CA GLN A 164 20.64 2.36 3.29
C GLN A 164 22.08 2.18 2.77
N ARG A 165 22.91 3.23 2.92
CA ARG A 165 24.31 3.20 2.43
C ARG A 165 25.17 2.16 3.12
N GLY A 166 25.04 2.10 4.45
CA GLY A 166 25.80 1.18 5.30
C GLY A 166 25.14 -0.19 5.52
N PHE A 167 24.06 -0.52 4.82
CA PHE A 167 23.29 -1.74 5.03
C PHE A 167 24.17 -3.00 4.94
N ILE A 168 24.11 -3.84 5.97
CA ILE A 168 24.81 -5.12 6.05
C ILE A 168 23.81 -6.27 5.93
N LYS A 169 22.81 -6.30 6.80
CA LYS A 169 21.75 -7.33 6.87
C LYS A 169 20.55 -6.82 7.66
N ALA A 170 19.43 -7.52 7.55
CA ALA A 170 18.26 -7.34 8.39
C ALA A 170 17.97 -8.62 9.18
N GLU A 171 17.61 -8.48 10.44
CA GLU A 171 17.02 -9.56 11.25
C GLU A 171 15.50 -9.33 11.18
N VAL A 172 14.78 -10.29 10.58
CA VAL A 172 13.35 -10.14 10.24
C VAL A 172 12.54 -11.23 10.92
N VAL A 173 11.43 -10.86 11.53
CA VAL A 173 10.42 -11.77 12.04
C VAL A 173 9.03 -11.27 11.65
N ALA A 174 8.12 -12.18 11.28
CA ALA A 174 6.74 -11.78 11.03
C ALA A 174 6.07 -11.30 12.34
N TYR A 175 5.21 -10.30 12.25
CA TYR A 175 4.51 -9.74 13.41
C TYR A 175 3.80 -10.82 14.25
N ASP A 176 3.03 -11.69 13.61
CA ASP A 176 2.27 -12.75 14.29
C ASP A 176 3.20 -13.76 15.00
N ASP A 177 4.33 -14.10 14.37
CA ASP A 177 5.33 -14.99 14.99
C ASP A 177 5.98 -14.33 16.22
N LEU A 178 6.22 -13.01 16.18
CA LEU A 178 6.75 -12.27 17.32
C LEU A 178 5.75 -12.21 18.48
N ILE A 179 4.49 -11.91 18.19
CA ILE A 179 3.43 -11.88 19.20
C ILE A 179 3.22 -13.26 19.84
N ALA A 180 3.18 -14.31 19.02
CA ALA A 180 3.06 -15.69 19.52
C ALA A 180 4.28 -16.15 20.34
N ALA A 181 5.46 -15.59 20.06
CA ALA A 181 6.67 -15.87 20.85
C ALA A 181 6.75 -15.02 22.14
N GLY A 182 6.11 -13.85 22.17
CA GLY A 182 6.12 -12.93 23.31
C GLY A 182 7.38 -12.09 23.46
N SER A 183 8.46 -12.44 22.77
CA SER A 183 9.70 -11.64 22.73
C SER A 183 10.57 -12.00 21.53
N MET A 184 11.45 -11.07 21.13
CA MET A 184 12.45 -11.31 20.09
C MET A 184 13.42 -12.44 20.46
N ALA A 185 13.79 -12.57 21.74
CA ALA A 185 14.67 -13.66 22.21
C ALA A 185 14.02 -15.03 22.04
N GLU A 186 12.75 -15.15 22.40
CA GLU A 186 11.99 -16.39 22.24
C GLU A 186 11.71 -16.68 20.75
N ALA A 187 11.42 -15.67 19.94
CA ALA A 187 11.28 -15.84 18.48
C ALA A 187 12.57 -16.37 17.86
N LYS A 188 13.75 -15.90 18.30
CA LYS A 188 15.06 -16.43 17.90
C LYS A 188 15.25 -17.89 18.34
N ALA A 189 14.92 -18.22 19.58
CA ALA A 189 15.02 -19.58 20.12
C ALA A 189 14.13 -20.57 19.34
N ARG A 190 12.97 -20.12 18.87
CA ARG A 190 12.04 -20.89 18.02
C ARG A 190 12.43 -20.93 16.53
N GLY A 191 13.53 -20.28 16.14
CA GLY A 191 13.98 -20.24 14.76
C GLY A 191 13.08 -19.40 13.82
N LYS A 192 12.30 -18.47 14.38
CA LYS A 192 11.37 -17.60 13.61
C LYS A 192 12.03 -16.33 13.07
N VAL A 193 13.19 -15.95 13.60
CA VAL A 193 13.95 -14.80 13.12
C VAL A 193 14.86 -15.23 11.97
N ARG A 194 14.66 -14.60 10.82
CA ARG A 194 15.44 -14.80 9.60
C ARG A 194 16.54 -13.74 9.52
N ILE A 195 17.65 -14.09 8.90
CA ILE A 195 18.71 -13.15 8.54
C ILE A 195 18.64 -12.92 7.04
N GLU A 196 18.34 -11.71 6.64
CA GLU A 196 18.08 -11.35 5.25
C GLU A 196 19.14 -10.37 4.71
N GLY A 197 19.46 -10.54 3.44
CA GLY A 197 20.45 -9.72 2.71
C GLY A 197 19.81 -8.55 1.95
N LYS A 198 20.63 -7.97 1.03
CA LYS A 198 20.25 -6.78 0.26
C LYS A 198 19.10 -7.01 -0.72
N ASP A 199 18.93 -8.23 -1.20
CA ASP A 199 17.92 -8.58 -2.19
C ASP A 199 16.59 -8.99 -1.57
N TYR A 200 16.49 -8.99 -0.22
CA TYR A 200 15.26 -9.31 0.46
C TYR A 200 14.19 -8.25 0.18
N VAL A 201 13.09 -8.69 -0.39
CA VAL A 201 11.88 -7.86 -0.59
C VAL A 201 11.05 -7.91 0.68
N MET A 202 10.82 -6.74 1.27
CA MET A 202 10.07 -6.60 2.51
C MET A 202 8.63 -7.09 2.37
N ALA A 203 8.15 -7.80 3.37
CA ALA A 203 6.74 -8.17 3.50
C ALA A 203 5.99 -7.19 4.42
N ASP A 204 4.67 -7.08 4.20
CA ASP A 204 3.81 -6.31 5.10
C ASP A 204 3.77 -6.97 6.49
N GLY A 205 3.93 -6.17 7.55
CA GLY A 205 3.99 -6.67 8.92
C GLY A 205 5.34 -7.28 9.34
N ASP A 206 6.39 -7.19 8.53
CA ASP A 206 7.74 -7.57 8.99
C ASP A 206 8.17 -6.70 10.18
N VAL A 207 8.64 -7.32 11.25
CA VAL A 207 9.33 -6.64 12.35
C VAL A 207 10.83 -6.81 12.16
N VAL A 208 11.56 -5.69 12.07
CA VAL A 208 12.92 -5.67 11.53
C VAL A 208 13.89 -4.94 12.45
N GLU A 209 15.08 -5.54 12.60
CA GLU A 209 16.27 -4.87 13.13
C GLU A 209 17.34 -4.79 12.04
N PHE A 210 17.64 -3.58 11.56
CA PHE A 210 18.68 -3.37 10.56
C PHE A 210 20.08 -3.32 11.18
N ARG A 211 21.04 -4.02 10.59
CA ARG A 211 22.45 -3.94 10.90
C ARG A 211 23.15 -3.18 9.78
N PHE A 212 23.81 -2.11 10.15
CA PHE A 212 24.51 -1.23 9.22
C PHE A 212 25.84 -0.76 9.81
N ASN A 213 26.73 -0.32 8.94
CA ASN A 213 28.01 0.32 9.31
C ASN A 213 28.15 1.63 8.53
N VAL A 214 28.43 2.71 9.24
CA VAL A 214 28.58 4.08 8.68
C VAL A 214 30.02 4.53 8.88
#